data_bb803bc7bb6979ea27f364d110bdf8ba
#
_entry.id   bb803bc7bb6979ea27f364d110bdf8ba
#
_cell.length_a   1.000
_cell.length_b   1.000
_cell.length_c   1.000
_cell.angle_alpha   90.00
_cell.angle_beta   90.00
_cell.angle_gamma   90.00
#
_symmetry.space_group_name_H-M   'P 1'
#
loop_
_entity.id
_entity.type
_entity.pdbx_description
1 polymer ?
#
loop_
_entity_poly.entity_id
_entity_poly.type
_entity_poly.pdbx_seq_one_letter_code
_entity_poly.pdbx_strand_id
1 'polypeptide(L)'
;TVVIVTSDQGFFYGEFGLAQERRLAYEPSIRIPLLVRYPPLISGGQELSTMAANVDVAPTVLDLAGLTPPDDMDGVSIKSVFGGRDFQPRSSFLIEYYTDEVFERIQDMGYRAIRTDRYKYIRYTDLEGMDELYDLVADPYELRNIYDETDPETRVELGRQLDGLLVR
;
A
#
# COMPACT_ATOMS: atom_id res chain seq x y z
N THR A 1 -5.52 -27.68 1.11
CA THR A 1 -5.28 -26.67 0.06
C THR A 1 -5.52 -25.29 0.63
N VAL A 2 -4.58 -24.36 0.41
CA VAL A 2 -4.77 -22.93 0.62
C VAL A 2 -5.31 -22.34 -0.69
N VAL A 3 -6.28 -21.45 -0.59
CA VAL A 3 -6.76 -20.66 -1.75
C VAL A 3 -6.59 -19.19 -1.39
N ILE A 4 -5.86 -18.46 -2.23
CA ILE A 4 -5.63 -17.01 -2.10
C ILE A 4 -6.19 -16.37 -3.37
N VAL A 5 -7.05 -15.37 -3.21
CA VAL A 5 -7.57 -14.54 -4.30
C VAL A 5 -7.12 -13.11 -4.03
N THR A 6 -6.37 -12.54 -4.96
CA THR A 6 -5.88 -11.17 -4.90
C THR A 6 -5.70 -10.62 -6.31
N SER A 7 -5.26 -9.38 -6.44
CA SER A 7 -4.89 -8.72 -7.69
C SER A 7 -3.46 -8.17 -7.59
N ASP A 8 -2.84 -7.89 -8.72
CA ASP A 8 -1.56 -7.18 -8.80
C ASP A 8 -1.71 -5.72 -8.39
N GLN A 9 -2.81 -5.09 -8.80
CA GLN A 9 -3.17 -3.69 -8.51
C GLN A 9 -4.67 -3.45 -8.73
N GLY A 10 -5.15 -2.28 -8.31
CA GLY A 10 -6.50 -1.80 -8.58
C GLY A 10 -6.62 -1.15 -9.97
N PHE A 11 -7.70 -0.40 -10.17
CA PHE A 11 -8.01 0.21 -11.47
C PHE A 11 -8.98 1.38 -11.28
N PHE A 12 -8.79 2.46 -12.04
CA PHE A 12 -9.74 3.59 -12.08
C PHE A 12 -10.85 3.31 -13.08
N TYR A 13 -12.08 3.52 -12.67
CA TYR A 13 -13.28 3.42 -13.51
C TYR A 13 -13.90 4.78 -13.81
N GLY A 14 -13.15 5.86 -13.68
CA GLY A 14 -13.57 7.23 -13.90
C GLY A 14 -13.36 8.14 -12.69
N GLU A 15 -12.90 7.60 -11.57
CA GLU A 15 -12.51 8.39 -10.40
C GLU A 15 -11.42 9.38 -10.82
N PHE A 16 -11.46 10.60 -10.27
CA PHE A 16 -10.56 11.72 -10.60
C PHE A 16 -10.57 12.12 -12.09
N GLY A 17 -11.62 11.73 -12.86
CA GLY A 17 -11.64 11.89 -14.31
C GLY A 17 -10.68 10.96 -15.07
N LEU A 18 -10.10 9.99 -14.37
CA LEU A 18 -9.15 9.02 -14.94
C LEU A 18 -9.89 7.76 -15.37
N ALA A 19 -9.78 7.40 -16.64
CA ALA A 19 -10.25 6.13 -17.16
C ALA A 19 -9.05 5.28 -17.60
N GLN A 20 -9.05 4.01 -17.24
CA GLN A 20 -8.02 3.05 -17.65
C GLN A 20 -6.60 3.39 -17.13
N GLU A 21 -6.51 4.06 -15.98
CA GLU A 21 -5.24 4.30 -15.30
C GLU A 21 -5.12 3.40 -14.07
N ARG A 22 -3.90 3.11 -13.64
CA ARG A 22 -3.61 2.21 -12.51
C ARG A 22 -2.22 2.40 -11.90
N ARG A 23 -1.52 3.49 -12.24
CA ARG A 23 -0.14 3.74 -11.82
C ARG A 23 0.00 4.81 -10.76
N LEU A 24 -1.09 5.53 -10.46
CA LEU A 24 -1.09 6.57 -9.46
C LEU A 24 -1.36 5.98 -8.07
N ALA A 25 -0.86 6.63 -7.02
CA ALA A 25 -0.90 6.13 -5.65
C ALA A 25 -2.26 6.27 -4.94
N TYR A 26 -3.35 6.55 -5.66
CA TYR A 26 -4.69 6.69 -5.07
C TYR A 26 -5.31 5.34 -4.71
N GLU A 27 -6.19 5.34 -3.69
CA GLU A 27 -6.83 4.12 -3.18
C GLU A 27 -7.44 3.22 -4.27
N PRO A 28 -8.15 3.74 -5.32
CA PRO A 28 -8.66 2.88 -6.39
C PRO A 28 -7.60 2.06 -7.13
N SER A 29 -6.36 2.58 -7.19
CA SER A 29 -5.23 1.89 -7.84
C SER A 29 -4.47 0.96 -6.90
N ILE A 30 -4.29 1.34 -5.64
CA ILE A 30 -3.42 0.60 -4.72
C ILE A 30 -4.16 -0.37 -3.80
N ARG A 31 -5.47 -0.18 -3.60
CA ARG A 31 -6.27 -1.04 -2.74
C ARG A 31 -6.81 -2.22 -3.51
N ILE A 32 -6.29 -3.41 -3.19
CA ILE A 32 -6.63 -4.66 -3.86
C ILE A 32 -7.37 -5.62 -2.91
N PRO A 33 -8.21 -6.52 -3.43
CA PRO A 33 -8.81 -7.56 -2.62
C PRO A 33 -7.75 -8.56 -2.14
N LEU A 34 -7.90 -9.04 -0.91
CA LEU A 34 -7.15 -10.18 -0.39
C LEU A 34 -8.10 -11.10 0.35
N LEU A 35 -8.46 -12.23 -0.28
CA LEU A 35 -9.29 -13.25 0.33
C LEU A 35 -8.48 -14.52 0.48
N VAL A 36 -8.51 -15.09 1.68
CA VAL A 36 -7.77 -16.32 2.00
C VAL A 36 -8.72 -17.37 2.56
N ARG A 37 -8.68 -18.57 1.99
CA ARG A 37 -9.38 -19.74 2.51
C ARG A 37 -8.37 -20.79 2.89
N TYR A 38 -8.27 -21.07 4.19
CA TYR A 38 -7.45 -22.16 4.74
C TYR A 38 -8.09 -22.71 6.03
N PRO A 39 -9.07 -23.64 5.94
CA PRO A 39 -9.83 -24.12 7.08
C PRO A 39 -9.01 -24.63 8.27
N PRO A 40 -7.78 -25.18 8.09
CA PRO A 40 -6.98 -25.58 9.25
C PRO A 40 -6.54 -24.45 10.17
N LEU A 41 -6.51 -23.21 9.70
CA LEU A 41 -6.08 -22.02 10.47
C LEU A 41 -7.13 -20.91 10.53
N ILE A 42 -8.05 -20.87 9.55
CA ILE A 42 -8.98 -19.75 9.38
C ILE A 42 -10.40 -20.26 9.57
N SER A 43 -11.09 -19.75 10.60
CA SER A 43 -12.54 -19.88 10.70
C SER A 43 -13.21 -19.01 9.63
N GLY A 44 -14.21 -19.54 8.93
CA GLY A 44 -14.89 -18.80 7.87
C GLY A 44 -15.60 -17.53 8.35
N GLY A 45 -15.78 -16.55 7.45
CA GLY A 45 -16.55 -15.33 7.70
C GLY A 45 -15.83 -14.28 8.57
N GLN A 46 -14.50 -14.32 8.64
CA GLN A 46 -13.71 -13.28 9.32
C GLN A 46 -13.35 -12.15 8.35
N GLU A 47 -13.42 -10.93 8.83
CA GLU A 47 -12.87 -9.74 8.20
C GLU A 47 -11.76 -9.18 9.12
N LEU A 48 -10.59 -8.91 8.56
CA LEU A 48 -9.44 -8.43 9.30
C LEU A 48 -9.06 -7.04 8.78
N SER A 49 -8.84 -6.10 9.69
CA SER A 49 -8.41 -4.73 9.38
C SER A 49 -6.89 -4.59 9.31
N THR A 50 -6.14 -5.67 9.45
CA THR A 50 -4.68 -5.65 9.39
C THR A 50 -4.20 -5.18 8.02
N MET A 51 -3.29 -4.21 8.01
CA MET A 51 -2.65 -3.73 6.80
C MET A 51 -1.74 -4.81 6.22
N ALA A 52 -2.06 -5.25 5.01
CA ALA A 52 -1.27 -6.21 4.24
C ALA A 52 -0.93 -5.63 2.87
N ALA A 53 0.21 -5.99 2.33
CA ALA A 53 0.66 -5.59 1.00
C ALA A 53 0.85 -6.81 0.09
N ASN A 54 0.85 -6.61 -1.22
CA ASN A 54 1.05 -7.69 -2.20
C ASN A 54 2.41 -8.40 -2.02
N VAL A 55 3.44 -7.70 -1.56
CA VAL A 55 4.75 -8.27 -1.23
C VAL A 55 4.70 -9.31 -0.11
N ASP A 56 3.66 -9.29 0.73
CA ASP A 56 3.47 -10.22 1.85
C ASP A 56 2.96 -11.60 1.40
N VAL A 57 2.46 -11.71 0.16
CA VAL A 57 1.89 -12.97 -0.35
C VAL A 57 2.96 -14.06 -0.45
N ALA A 58 4.12 -13.75 -1.01
CA ALA A 58 5.18 -14.73 -1.22
C ALA A 58 5.73 -15.30 0.11
N PRO A 59 6.15 -14.49 1.10
CA PRO A 59 6.61 -15.04 2.38
C PRO A 59 5.48 -15.78 3.14
N THR A 60 4.22 -15.36 2.98
CA THR A 60 3.08 -16.08 3.57
C THR A 60 2.90 -17.46 2.96
N VAL A 61 3.05 -17.60 1.65
CA VAL A 61 2.95 -18.91 0.96
C VAL A 61 4.07 -19.85 1.43
N LEU A 62 5.30 -19.35 1.54
CA LEU A 62 6.43 -20.14 2.06
C LEU A 62 6.17 -20.62 3.49
N ASP A 63 5.75 -19.74 4.37
CA ASP A 63 5.46 -20.06 5.75
C ASP A 63 4.27 -21.04 5.90
N LEU A 64 3.23 -20.91 5.07
CA LEU A 64 2.13 -21.87 5.03
C LEU A 64 2.57 -23.25 4.54
N ALA A 65 3.59 -23.30 3.68
CA ALA A 65 4.23 -24.53 3.24
C ALA A 65 5.19 -25.15 4.26
N GLY A 66 5.41 -24.48 5.41
CA GLY A 66 6.37 -24.92 6.44
C GLY A 66 7.82 -24.59 6.13
N LEU A 67 8.06 -23.68 5.18
CA LEU A 67 9.39 -23.17 4.82
C LEU A 67 9.63 -21.84 5.53
N THR A 68 10.88 -21.57 5.89
CA THR A 68 11.28 -20.25 6.42
C THR A 68 11.45 -19.28 5.26
N PRO A 69 10.70 -18.16 5.22
CA PRO A 69 10.94 -17.12 4.23
C PRO A 69 12.38 -16.57 4.33
N PRO A 70 13.06 -16.32 3.23
CA PRO A 70 14.35 -15.62 3.22
C PRO A 70 14.29 -14.25 3.90
N ASP A 71 15.37 -13.85 4.58
CA ASP A 71 15.44 -12.59 5.33
C ASP A 71 15.52 -11.34 4.42
N ASP A 72 15.85 -11.52 3.15
CA ASP A 72 15.95 -10.47 2.12
C ASP A 72 14.66 -10.19 1.37
N MET A 73 13.54 -10.77 1.81
CA MET A 73 12.22 -10.46 1.25
C MET A 73 11.70 -9.13 1.81
N ASP A 74 11.17 -8.27 0.94
CA ASP A 74 10.53 -6.99 1.35
C ASP A 74 9.23 -7.17 2.13
N GLY A 75 8.52 -8.27 1.87
CA GLY A 75 7.28 -8.63 2.55
C GLY A 75 7.52 -9.44 3.82
N VAL A 76 6.47 -9.53 4.63
CA VAL A 76 6.45 -10.37 5.85
C VAL A 76 5.29 -11.37 5.78
N SER A 77 5.48 -12.55 6.39
CA SER A 77 4.37 -13.52 6.47
C SER A 77 3.24 -13.01 7.35
N ILE A 78 2.03 -12.98 6.81
CA ILE A 78 0.79 -12.67 7.53
C ILE A 78 0.06 -13.93 8.04
N LYS A 79 0.69 -15.09 8.01
CA LYS A 79 0.10 -16.36 8.50
C LYS A 79 -0.35 -16.28 9.96
N SER A 80 0.37 -15.56 10.80
CA SER A 80 0.03 -15.35 12.21
C SER A 80 -1.32 -14.66 12.41
N VAL A 81 -1.71 -13.78 11.48
CA VAL A 81 -3.01 -13.10 11.49
C VAL A 81 -4.15 -14.11 11.33
N PHE A 82 -3.97 -15.15 10.53
CA PHE A 82 -4.99 -16.16 10.25
C PHE A 82 -5.38 -16.98 11.47
N GLY A 83 -4.45 -17.17 12.39
CA GLY A 83 -4.68 -17.95 13.62
C GLY A 83 -5.11 -17.12 14.83
N GLY A 84 -5.38 -15.83 14.66
CA GLY A 84 -5.70 -14.92 15.76
C GLY A 84 -4.54 -14.70 16.75
N ARG A 85 -3.30 -14.95 16.32
CA ARG A 85 -2.09 -14.69 17.12
C ARG A 85 -1.73 -13.20 17.02
N ASP A 86 -1.05 -12.71 18.05
CA ASP A 86 -0.51 -11.36 18.05
C ASP A 86 0.49 -11.18 16.91
N PHE A 87 0.00 -10.62 15.82
CA PHE A 87 0.81 -10.10 14.75
C PHE A 87 0.92 -8.60 14.95
N GLN A 88 2.14 -8.07 15.00
CA GLN A 88 2.34 -6.63 15.04
C GLN A 88 1.93 -6.07 13.67
N PRO A 89 0.80 -5.38 13.59
CA PRO A 89 0.35 -4.87 12.31
C PRO A 89 1.38 -3.89 11.77
N ARG A 90 1.59 -3.94 10.48
CA ARG A 90 2.33 -2.91 9.76
C ARG A 90 1.58 -1.58 9.95
N SER A 91 2.28 -0.54 10.42
CA SER A 91 1.70 0.79 10.60
C SER A 91 1.77 1.65 9.34
N SER A 92 2.58 1.23 8.36
CA SER A 92 2.74 1.91 7.08
C SER A 92 3.37 0.99 6.04
N PHE A 93 3.24 1.36 4.76
CA PHE A 93 3.98 0.74 3.67
C PHE A 93 4.42 1.77 2.63
N LEU A 94 5.47 1.42 1.90
CA LEU A 94 6.01 2.18 0.79
C LEU A 94 5.24 1.85 -0.49
N ILE A 95 4.98 2.87 -1.30
CA ILE A 95 4.49 2.75 -2.66
C ILE A 95 5.48 3.51 -3.55
N GLU A 96 5.97 2.85 -4.58
CA GLU A 96 6.92 3.45 -5.50
C GLU A 96 6.46 3.30 -6.95
N TYR A 97 6.63 4.35 -7.70
CA TYR A 97 6.50 4.32 -9.13
C TYR A 97 7.70 5.05 -9.78
N TYR A 98 8.35 4.35 -10.66
CA TYR A 98 9.45 4.91 -11.45
C TYR A 98 8.91 5.43 -12.77
N THR A 99 9.47 6.54 -13.24
CA THR A 99 9.08 7.16 -14.51
C THR A 99 9.11 6.12 -15.64
N ASP A 100 8.01 6.05 -16.39
CA ASP A 100 7.84 5.17 -17.53
C ASP A 100 7.70 6.01 -18.81
N GLU A 101 8.71 6.01 -19.65
CA GLU A 101 8.73 6.77 -20.90
C GLU A 101 7.72 6.24 -21.95
N VAL A 102 7.17 5.05 -21.75
CA VAL A 102 6.21 4.43 -22.68
C VAL A 102 4.86 5.16 -22.70
N PHE A 103 4.49 5.83 -21.59
CA PHE A 103 3.20 6.50 -21.44
C PHE A 103 3.38 8.00 -21.27
N GLU A 104 3.27 8.75 -22.34
CA GLU A 104 3.47 10.22 -22.35
C GLU A 104 2.64 10.96 -21.29
N ARG A 105 1.43 10.49 -20.98
CA ARG A 105 0.54 11.13 -20.00
C ARG A 105 0.97 11.02 -18.54
N ILE A 106 1.94 10.15 -18.25
CA ILE A 106 2.51 9.94 -16.92
C ILE A 106 4.03 10.07 -16.91
N GLN A 107 4.57 10.60 -17.99
CA GLN A 107 5.99 10.96 -18.06
C GLN A 107 6.31 11.96 -16.92
N ASP A 108 7.46 11.78 -16.30
CA ASP A 108 7.95 12.58 -15.17
C ASP A 108 7.07 12.51 -13.89
N MET A 109 6.09 11.61 -13.85
CA MET A 109 5.23 11.38 -12.68
C MET A 109 5.76 10.28 -11.74
N GLY A 110 7.07 10.05 -11.71
CA GLY A 110 7.70 9.18 -10.72
C GLY A 110 7.43 9.66 -9.30
N TYR A 111 7.10 8.76 -8.37
CA TYR A 111 6.82 9.12 -7.00
C TYR A 111 7.31 8.10 -5.99
N ARG A 112 7.43 8.57 -4.75
CA ARG A 112 7.56 7.79 -3.53
C ARG A 112 6.43 8.17 -2.61
N ALA A 113 5.69 7.21 -2.10
CA ALA A 113 4.58 7.49 -1.21
C ALA A 113 4.62 6.58 0.02
N ILE A 114 4.16 7.13 1.14
CA ILE A 114 3.87 6.38 2.35
C ILE A 114 2.36 6.37 2.59
N ARG A 115 1.83 5.19 2.86
CA ARG A 115 0.45 5.02 3.32
C ARG A 115 0.50 4.50 4.75
N THR A 116 -0.06 5.28 5.68
CA THR A 116 -0.28 4.93 7.09
C THR A 116 -1.75 4.59 7.32
N ASP A 117 -2.15 4.23 8.53
CA ASP A 117 -3.57 4.02 8.86
C ASP A 117 -4.42 5.27 8.62
N ARG A 118 -3.84 6.46 8.78
CA ARG A 118 -4.55 7.72 8.64
C ARG A 118 -4.17 8.52 7.41
N TYR A 119 -2.89 8.64 7.11
CA TYR A 119 -2.39 9.54 6.09
C TYR A 119 -1.82 8.79 4.90
N LYS A 120 -1.96 9.40 3.72
CA LYS A 120 -1.18 9.10 2.54
C LYS A 120 -0.42 10.35 2.11
N TYR A 121 0.90 10.25 2.07
CA TYR A 121 1.78 11.30 1.57
C TYR A 121 2.47 10.80 0.30
N ILE A 122 2.34 11.57 -0.78
CA ILE A 122 2.91 11.30 -2.10
C ILE A 122 3.92 12.39 -2.40
N ARG A 123 5.18 11.99 -2.58
CA ARG A 123 6.27 12.88 -2.97
C ARG A 123 6.68 12.55 -4.39
N TYR A 124 6.48 13.49 -5.30
CA TYR A 124 6.91 13.34 -6.68
C TYR A 124 8.41 13.57 -6.82
N THR A 125 9.07 12.77 -7.69
CA THR A 125 10.53 12.86 -7.88
C THR A 125 10.92 13.94 -8.86
N ASP A 126 10.09 14.19 -9.86
CA ASP A 126 10.39 15.09 -10.99
C ASP A 126 9.42 16.27 -11.12
N LEU A 127 8.44 16.38 -10.24
CA LEU A 127 7.41 17.42 -10.23
C LEU A 127 7.52 18.23 -8.93
N GLU A 128 8.46 19.18 -8.88
CA GLU A 128 8.68 20.02 -7.70
C GLU A 128 7.42 20.83 -7.33
N GLY A 129 7.06 20.80 -6.04
CA GLY A 129 5.90 21.51 -5.51
C GLY A 129 4.54 20.84 -5.79
N MET A 130 4.54 19.63 -6.32
CA MET A 130 3.31 18.89 -6.62
C MET A 130 3.00 17.80 -5.58
N ASP A 131 3.66 17.82 -4.43
CA ASP A 131 3.44 16.86 -3.37
C ASP A 131 1.98 16.84 -2.92
N GLU A 132 1.50 15.65 -2.54
CA GLU A 132 0.13 15.45 -2.12
C GLU A 132 0.05 14.81 -0.73
N LEU A 133 -0.93 15.25 0.06
CA LEU A 133 -1.23 14.67 1.37
C LEU A 133 -2.74 14.52 1.54
N TYR A 134 -3.16 13.33 1.95
CA TYR A 134 -4.56 12.99 2.20
C TYR A 134 -4.76 12.44 3.60
N ASP A 135 -5.80 12.89 4.31
CA ASP A 135 -6.30 12.29 5.55
C ASP A 135 -7.38 11.26 5.20
N LEU A 136 -7.01 10.00 5.09
CA LEU A 136 -7.89 8.92 4.65
C LEU A 136 -9.02 8.59 5.63
N VAL A 137 -8.94 9.10 6.87
CA VAL A 137 -10.03 8.99 7.86
C VAL A 137 -11.09 10.06 7.61
N ALA A 138 -10.68 11.30 7.33
CA ALA A 138 -11.58 12.40 7.05
C ALA A 138 -12.06 12.43 5.58
N ASP A 139 -11.20 12.02 4.67
CA ASP A 139 -11.43 12.02 3.23
C ASP A 139 -10.96 10.68 2.61
N PRO A 140 -11.74 9.59 2.78
CA PRO A 140 -11.38 8.27 2.27
C PRO A 140 -11.40 8.18 0.74
N TYR A 141 -11.90 9.20 0.05
CA TYR A 141 -11.95 9.29 -1.41
C TYR A 141 -10.86 10.19 -2.00
N GLU A 142 -9.99 10.77 -1.16
CA GLU A 142 -8.84 11.57 -1.59
C GLU A 142 -9.22 12.75 -2.51
N LEU A 143 -10.31 13.42 -2.19
CA LEU A 143 -10.85 14.52 -2.99
C LEU A 143 -10.15 15.86 -2.72
N ARG A 144 -9.43 15.97 -1.59
CA ARG A 144 -8.79 17.20 -1.15
C ARG A 144 -7.33 16.96 -0.77
N ASN A 145 -6.42 17.45 -1.60
CA ASN A 145 -5.02 17.53 -1.20
C ASN A 145 -4.87 18.58 -0.10
N ILE A 146 -4.44 18.14 1.09
CA ILE A 146 -4.26 19.01 2.26
C ILE A 146 -2.78 19.34 2.53
N TYR A 147 -1.88 19.06 1.59
CA TYR A 147 -0.44 19.22 1.81
C TYR A 147 -0.08 20.61 2.31
N ASP A 148 -0.54 21.67 1.63
CA ASP A 148 -0.23 23.05 2.00
C ASP A 148 -0.93 23.54 3.27
N GLU A 149 -2.06 22.91 3.64
CA GLU A 149 -2.85 23.27 4.81
C GLU A 149 -2.40 22.52 6.07
N THR A 150 -1.67 21.42 5.90
CA THR A 150 -1.16 20.61 7.01
C THR A 150 0.01 21.31 7.69
N ASP A 151 0.07 21.21 9.01
CA ASP A 151 1.16 21.77 9.79
C ASP A 151 2.52 21.21 9.35
N PRO A 152 3.59 22.03 9.39
CA PRO A 152 4.90 21.62 8.94
C PRO A 152 5.49 20.43 9.70
N GLU A 153 5.14 20.25 10.98
CA GLU A 153 5.65 19.18 11.82
C GLU A 153 5.13 17.81 11.34
N THR A 154 3.84 17.70 11.03
CA THR A 154 3.23 16.51 10.45
C THR A 154 3.83 16.18 9.09
N ARG A 155 4.05 17.17 8.21
CA ARG A 155 4.69 16.95 6.89
C ARG A 155 6.11 16.43 7.03
N VAL A 156 6.90 17.02 7.93
CA VAL A 156 8.28 16.59 8.21
C VAL A 156 8.31 15.17 8.75
N GLU A 157 7.40 14.84 9.67
CA GLU A 157 7.34 13.48 10.24
C GLU A 157 6.98 12.43 9.19
N LEU A 158 5.99 12.69 8.34
CA LEU A 158 5.63 11.78 7.25
C LEU A 158 6.78 11.63 6.24
N GLY A 159 7.46 12.72 5.92
CA GLY A 159 8.67 12.68 5.07
C GLY A 159 9.78 11.82 5.69
N ARG A 160 10.05 11.98 6.99
CA ARG A 160 11.03 11.16 7.72
C ARG A 160 10.66 9.67 7.74
N GLN A 161 9.37 9.36 7.93
CA GLN A 161 8.89 7.98 7.88
C GLN A 161 9.05 7.38 6.48
N LEU A 162 8.71 8.15 5.43
CA LEU A 162 8.91 7.75 4.04
C LEU A 162 10.39 7.47 3.75
N ASP A 163 11.28 8.39 4.14
CA ASP A 163 12.72 8.21 3.95
C ASP A 163 13.25 6.97 4.69
N GLY A 164 12.70 6.67 5.87
CA GLY A 164 13.02 5.45 6.61
C GLY A 164 12.61 4.16 5.92
N LEU A 165 11.59 4.18 5.07
CA LEU A 165 11.16 3.03 4.26
C LEU A 165 12.03 2.82 3.01
N LEU A 166 12.69 3.88 2.52
CA LEU A 166 13.54 3.84 1.33
C LEU A 166 14.95 3.27 1.59
N VAL A 167 15.37 3.16 2.85
CA VAL A 167 16.73 2.74 3.26
C VAL A 167 16.82 1.22 3.53
N ARG A 168 15.95 0.41 2.96
CA ARG A 168 15.96 -1.05 3.14
C ARG A 168 16.81 -1.77 2.12
#